data_7f5593efa1600f5d6c30a8a6164c0eee
#
_entry.id   7f5593efa1600f5d6c30a8a6164c0eee
#
_cell.length_a   1.000
_cell.length_b   1.000
_cell.length_c   1.000
_cell.angle_alpha   90.00
_cell.angle_beta   90.00
_cell.angle_gamma   90.00
#
_symmetry.space_group_name_H-M   'P 1'
#
loop_
_entity.id
_entity.type
_entity.pdbx_description
1 polymer ?
#
loop_
_entity_poly.entity_id
_entity_poly.type
_entity_poly.pdbx_seq_one_letter_code
_entity_poly.pdbx_strand_id
1 'polypeptide(L)'
;NIICWSTDSAVNGALKSLITAINCNPILIDNYETIVEKIRKEEITALLLDEFIYYKEKKCHIKKIFKNYSYKLPAIFLLESLHESEDYHPYKQYLRKPINIVTLKNYLSPYLADKKLIKDSTLIKIGDFNFDKNLNILVDENNIKINLTHLESRLLITFLQNYNKALTEEFLLKNVWGYSTDVNSNTIKTHIWRLRKKIAKKSSSKFSLETTNKGYVFKN
;
A
#
# COMPACT_ATOMS: atom_id res chain seq x y z
N ASN A 1 7.86 -11.22 12.02
CA ASN A 1 9.19 -10.79 11.58
C ASN A 1 9.06 -9.78 10.43
N ILE A 2 9.83 -8.69 10.48
CA ILE A 2 9.89 -7.66 9.44
C ILE A 2 11.33 -7.56 8.93
N ILE A 3 11.53 -7.79 7.65
CA ILE A 3 12.84 -7.62 7.02
C ILE A 3 13.09 -6.14 6.77
N CYS A 4 14.23 -5.63 7.22
CA CYS A 4 14.72 -4.29 6.97
C CYS A 4 16.00 -4.37 6.14
N TRP A 5 16.01 -3.79 4.96
CA TRP A 5 17.17 -3.81 4.07
C TRP A 5 17.63 -2.39 3.77
N SER A 6 18.75 -2.02 4.35
CA SER A 6 19.49 -0.79 4.09
C SER A 6 20.98 -1.08 4.16
N THR A 7 21.77 -0.36 3.39
CA THR A 7 23.24 -0.35 3.50
C THR A 7 23.75 0.70 4.49
N ASP A 8 22.85 1.56 4.99
CA ASP A 8 23.18 2.61 5.97
C ASP A 8 22.94 2.09 7.39
N SER A 9 23.99 2.10 8.20
CA SER A 9 23.95 1.63 9.59
C SER A 9 23.04 2.50 10.49
N ALA A 10 22.96 3.81 10.23
CA ALA A 10 22.10 4.72 10.97
C ALA A 10 20.63 4.45 10.66
N VAL A 11 20.30 4.23 9.38
CA VAL A 11 18.95 3.81 8.95
C VAL A 11 18.58 2.47 9.56
N ASN A 12 19.48 1.51 9.55
CA ASN A 12 19.25 0.18 10.17
C ASN A 12 19.01 0.30 11.69
N GLY A 13 19.78 1.14 12.39
CA GLY A 13 19.57 1.40 13.82
C GLY A 13 18.20 2.04 14.11
N ALA A 14 17.80 3.02 13.32
CA ALA A 14 16.50 3.66 13.43
C ALA A 14 15.35 2.68 13.16
N LEU A 15 15.45 1.89 12.09
CA LEU A 15 14.45 0.88 11.74
C LEU A 15 14.32 -0.19 12.82
N LYS A 16 15.44 -0.67 13.37
CA LYS A 16 15.44 -1.60 14.50
C LYS A 16 14.63 -1.05 15.66
N SER A 17 14.90 0.20 16.07
CA SER A 17 14.22 0.84 17.19
C SER A 17 12.71 1.01 16.90
N LEU A 18 12.34 1.49 15.72
CA LEU A 18 10.96 1.70 15.33
C LEU A 18 10.16 0.40 15.27
N ILE A 19 10.74 -0.66 14.70
CA ILE A 19 10.08 -1.97 14.56
C ILE A 19 9.90 -2.63 15.93
N THR A 20 10.91 -2.54 16.79
CA THR A 20 10.81 -3.05 18.16
C THR A 20 9.75 -2.28 18.97
N ALA A 21 9.66 -0.96 18.81
CA ALA A 21 8.67 -0.13 19.49
C ALA A 21 7.20 -0.45 19.08
N ILE A 22 6.98 -1.08 17.96
CA ILE A 22 5.64 -1.59 17.55
C ILE A 22 5.44 -3.08 17.86
N ASN A 23 6.26 -3.66 18.74
CA ASN A 23 6.23 -5.06 19.15
C ASN A 23 6.45 -6.06 18.00
N CYS A 24 7.28 -5.69 17.04
CA CYS A 24 7.68 -6.56 15.94
C CYS A 24 9.16 -6.92 16.03
N ASN A 25 9.54 -8.04 15.42
CA ASN A 25 10.93 -8.49 15.36
C ASN A 25 11.60 -8.00 14.06
N PRO A 26 12.60 -7.09 14.12
CA PRO A 26 13.35 -6.63 12.97
C PRO A 26 14.42 -7.63 12.56
N ILE A 27 14.48 -7.98 11.30
CA ILE A 27 15.54 -8.77 10.68
C ILE A 27 16.32 -7.84 9.75
N LEU A 28 17.49 -7.38 10.21
CA LEU A 28 18.34 -6.51 9.43
C LEU A 28 19.13 -7.33 8.41
N ILE A 29 19.11 -6.90 7.16
CA ILE A 29 19.75 -7.59 6.03
C ILE A 29 20.53 -6.57 5.18
N ASP A 30 21.65 -7.01 4.65
CA ASP A 30 22.56 -6.23 3.82
C ASP A 30 22.72 -6.78 2.40
N ASN A 31 22.21 -7.98 2.11
CA ASN A 31 22.35 -8.62 0.80
C ASN A 31 21.08 -9.38 0.35
N TYR A 32 20.98 -9.60 -0.96
CA TYR A 32 19.81 -10.21 -1.60
C TYR A 32 19.62 -11.68 -1.26
N GLU A 33 20.70 -12.45 -1.22
CA GLU A 33 20.66 -13.90 -1.01
C GLU A 33 20.02 -14.23 0.34
N THR A 34 20.41 -13.47 1.36
CA THR A 34 19.87 -13.60 2.71
C THR A 34 18.37 -13.31 2.77
N ILE A 35 17.87 -12.33 1.98
CA ILE A 35 16.42 -12.07 1.92
C ILE A 35 15.66 -13.30 1.42
N VAL A 36 16.11 -13.88 0.31
CA VAL A 36 15.44 -15.04 -0.30
C VAL A 36 15.45 -16.23 0.64
N GLU A 37 16.55 -16.44 1.36
CA GLU A 37 16.67 -17.49 2.36
C GLU A 37 15.71 -17.27 3.52
N LYS A 38 15.66 -16.06 4.07
CA LYS A 38 14.77 -15.70 5.18
C LYS A 38 13.30 -15.82 4.82
N ILE A 39 12.89 -15.35 3.64
CA ILE A 39 11.51 -15.48 3.17
C ILE A 39 11.10 -16.96 3.04
N ARG A 40 12.02 -17.85 2.72
CA ARG A 40 11.74 -19.30 2.61
C ARG A 40 11.68 -20.00 3.95
N LYS A 41 12.52 -19.61 4.91
CA LYS A 41 12.69 -20.30 6.19
C LYS A 41 11.85 -19.72 7.32
N GLU A 42 11.51 -18.45 7.25
CA GLU A 42 10.84 -17.72 8.32
C GLU A 42 9.49 -17.14 7.87
N GLU A 43 8.61 -16.95 8.84
CA GLU A 43 7.36 -16.23 8.59
C GLU A 43 7.63 -14.71 8.57
N ILE A 44 7.72 -14.16 7.37
CA ILE A 44 7.94 -12.73 7.16
C ILE A 44 6.60 -12.04 6.94
N THR A 45 6.38 -10.95 7.66
CA THR A 45 5.14 -10.16 7.59
C THR A 45 5.24 -9.01 6.58
N ALA A 46 6.40 -8.35 6.49
CA ALA A 46 6.63 -7.23 5.58
C ALA A 46 8.12 -7.03 5.26
N LEU A 47 8.39 -6.33 4.18
CA LEU A 47 9.71 -5.84 3.80
C LEU A 47 9.75 -4.31 3.93
N LEU A 48 10.77 -3.76 4.61
CA LEU A 48 11.13 -2.35 4.59
C LEU A 48 12.43 -2.20 3.79
N LEU A 49 12.36 -1.51 2.67
CA LEU A 49 13.44 -1.39 1.70
C LEU A 49 13.88 0.07 1.58
N ASP A 50 15.13 0.34 1.87
CA ASP A 50 15.69 1.67 1.66
C ASP A 50 15.76 2.02 0.18
N GLU A 51 15.48 3.27 -0.17
CA GLU A 51 15.56 3.80 -1.54
C GLU A 51 16.90 3.50 -2.21
N PHE A 52 17.99 3.64 -1.45
CA PHE A 52 19.33 3.41 -1.95
C PHE A 52 19.53 1.99 -2.50
N ILE A 53 18.87 1.00 -1.91
CA ILE A 53 18.87 -0.39 -2.40
C ILE A 53 18.20 -0.50 -3.76
N TYR A 54 17.13 0.27 -3.98
CA TYR A 54 16.40 0.24 -5.26
C TYR A 54 17.24 0.73 -6.43
N TYR A 55 18.10 1.71 -6.19
CA TYR A 55 18.96 2.28 -7.23
C TYR A 55 20.30 1.55 -7.38
N LYS A 56 20.88 1.06 -6.29
CA LYS A 56 22.23 0.46 -6.26
C LYS A 56 22.22 -1.03 -6.65
N GLU A 57 21.31 -1.80 -6.10
CA GLU A 57 21.10 -3.19 -6.45
C GLU A 57 20.34 -3.25 -7.78
N LYS A 58 20.95 -3.86 -8.78
CA LYS A 58 20.39 -4.01 -10.12
C LYS A 58 18.88 -4.30 -10.00
N LYS A 59 18.03 -3.42 -10.56
CA LYS A 59 16.56 -3.52 -10.62
C LYS A 59 16.01 -4.95 -10.80
N CYS A 60 16.84 -5.88 -11.28
CA CYS A 60 16.48 -7.27 -11.52
C CYS A 60 16.26 -8.09 -10.23
N HIS A 61 17.02 -7.88 -9.15
CA HIS A 61 16.89 -8.66 -7.91
C HIS A 61 15.60 -8.31 -7.17
N ILE A 62 15.33 -7.03 -7.02
CA ILE A 62 14.06 -6.57 -6.43
C ILE A 62 12.87 -7.01 -7.30
N LYS A 63 12.97 -6.91 -8.63
CA LYS A 63 11.95 -7.44 -9.54
C LYS A 63 11.72 -8.94 -9.38
N LYS A 64 12.76 -9.74 -9.12
CA LYS A 64 12.62 -11.18 -8.85
C LYS A 64 11.92 -11.46 -7.53
N ILE A 65 12.22 -10.70 -6.44
CA ILE A 65 11.49 -10.83 -5.18
C ILE A 65 10.00 -10.55 -5.42
N PHE A 66 9.68 -9.44 -6.08
CA PHE A 66 8.30 -9.07 -6.35
C PHE A 66 7.58 -10.07 -7.27
N LYS A 67 8.24 -10.57 -8.30
CA LYS A 67 7.66 -11.59 -9.19
C LYS A 67 7.31 -12.89 -8.45
N ASN A 68 8.16 -13.31 -7.52
CA ASN A 68 8.03 -14.60 -6.86
C ASN A 68 7.22 -14.54 -5.56
N TYR A 69 7.18 -13.38 -4.86
CA TYR A 69 6.63 -13.25 -3.51
C TYR A 69 5.64 -12.10 -3.32
N SER A 70 5.41 -11.25 -4.33
CA SER A 70 4.60 -10.02 -4.20
C SER A 70 3.15 -10.24 -3.77
N TYR A 71 2.58 -11.39 -4.07
CA TYR A 71 1.20 -11.72 -3.67
C TYR A 71 1.06 -12.06 -2.18
N LYS A 72 2.19 -12.25 -1.48
CA LYS A 72 2.19 -12.72 -0.08
C LYS A 72 2.90 -11.77 0.86
N LEU A 73 3.70 -10.84 0.36
CA LEU A 73 4.62 -10.06 1.17
C LEU A 73 4.58 -8.57 0.78
N PRO A 74 4.00 -7.71 1.64
CA PRO A 74 3.99 -6.28 1.40
C PRO A 74 5.40 -5.70 1.49
N ALA A 75 5.73 -4.76 0.61
CA ALA A 75 6.99 -4.05 0.63
C ALA A 75 6.77 -2.54 0.72
N ILE A 76 7.46 -1.93 1.66
CA ILE A 76 7.45 -0.49 1.91
C ILE A 76 8.83 0.06 1.55
N PHE A 77 8.87 0.97 0.60
CA PHE A 77 10.09 1.70 0.23
C PHE A 77 10.21 2.97 1.05
N LEU A 78 11.41 3.18 1.59
CA LEU A 78 11.75 4.33 2.39
C LEU A 78 12.49 5.33 1.51
N LEU A 79 11.86 6.45 1.17
CA LEU A 79 12.35 7.42 0.21
C LEU A 79 12.81 8.71 0.91
N GLU A 80 13.84 9.37 0.41
CA GLU A 80 14.22 10.73 0.83
C GLU A 80 13.33 11.78 0.15
N SER A 81 13.05 11.58 -1.14
CA SER A 81 12.12 12.39 -1.90
C SER A 81 11.14 11.53 -2.68
N LEU A 82 9.89 11.99 -2.78
CA LEU A 82 8.89 11.35 -3.63
C LEU A 82 9.13 11.80 -5.08
N HIS A 83 10.04 11.16 -5.77
CA HIS A 83 10.09 11.29 -7.21
C HIS A 83 8.96 10.46 -7.83
N GLU A 84 8.26 11.01 -8.81
CA GLU A 84 7.33 10.26 -9.66
C GLU A 84 8.14 9.24 -10.47
N SER A 85 8.45 8.09 -9.87
CA SER A 85 9.10 7.01 -10.60
C SER A 85 8.04 6.33 -11.47
N GLU A 86 8.29 6.26 -12.76
CA GLU A 86 7.45 5.58 -13.76
C GLU A 86 7.23 4.08 -13.47
N ASP A 87 7.97 3.49 -12.57
CA ASP A 87 7.87 2.08 -12.13
C ASP A 87 6.87 1.90 -10.98
N TYR A 88 5.63 2.33 -11.17
CA TYR A 88 4.57 2.09 -10.21
C TYR A 88 4.21 0.60 -10.17
N HIS A 89 4.60 -0.08 -9.09
CA HIS A 89 4.22 -1.48 -8.88
C HIS A 89 3.07 -1.57 -7.85
N PRO A 90 1.99 -2.31 -8.12
CA PRO A 90 0.78 -2.33 -7.28
C PRO A 90 1.01 -2.79 -5.81
N TYR A 91 2.10 -3.47 -5.54
CA TYR A 91 2.44 -3.98 -4.20
C TYR A 91 3.50 -3.16 -3.47
N LYS A 92 3.95 -2.04 -4.05
CA LYS A 92 4.93 -1.14 -3.44
C LYS A 92 4.20 -0.03 -2.70
N GLN A 93 4.55 0.16 -1.47
CA GLN A 93 4.18 1.31 -0.65
C GLN A 93 5.41 2.19 -0.49
N TYR A 94 5.20 3.47 -0.33
CA TYR A 94 6.28 4.43 -0.21
C TYR A 94 6.10 5.27 1.05
N LEU A 95 7.13 5.35 1.89
CA LEU A 95 7.20 6.21 3.05
C LEU A 95 8.36 7.18 2.91
N ARG A 96 8.09 8.46 3.11
CA ARG A 96 9.13 9.49 3.11
C ARG A 96 9.88 9.48 4.43
N LYS A 97 11.19 9.61 4.37
CA LYS A 97 12.05 9.89 5.54
C LYS A 97 11.91 11.37 5.95
N PRO A 98 11.99 11.72 7.23
CA PRO A 98 12.14 10.83 8.38
C PRO A 98 10.86 10.03 8.68
N ILE A 99 11.03 8.77 9.09
CA ILE A 99 9.91 7.86 9.31
C ILE A 99 9.30 8.10 10.69
N ASN A 100 8.02 8.43 10.70
CA ASN A 100 7.25 8.56 11.93
C ASN A 100 6.69 7.18 12.33
N ILE A 101 6.79 6.84 13.62
CA ILE A 101 6.33 5.56 14.17
C ILE A 101 4.82 5.34 13.96
N VAL A 102 4.00 6.39 14.07
CA VAL A 102 2.55 6.33 13.87
C VAL A 102 2.24 5.99 12.42
N THR A 103 2.93 6.66 11.50
CA THR A 103 2.78 6.40 10.06
C THR A 103 3.21 4.98 9.72
N LEU A 104 4.37 4.52 10.21
CA LEU A 104 4.85 3.16 9.99
C LEU A 104 3.88 2.12 10.56
N LYS A 105 3.38 2.32 11.77
CA LYS A 105 2.38 1.46 12.40
C LYS A 105 1.10 1.38 11.57
N ASN A 106 0.61 2.51 11.05
CA ASN A 106 -0.59 2.52 10.20
C ASN A 106 -0.38 1.75 8.89
N TYR A 107 0.81 1.82 8.30
CA TYR A 107 1.15 1.05 7.10
C TYR A 107 1.28 -0.45 7.37
N LEU A 108 1.79 -0.83 8.52
CA LEU A 108 2.02 -2.23 8.88
C LEU A 108 0.78 -2.89 9.53
N SER A 109 -0.11 -2.11 10.15
CA SER A 109 -1.25 -2.63 10.91
C SER A 109 -2.12 -3.65 10.14
N PRO A 110 -2.40 -3.49 8.83
CA PRO A 110 -3.16 -4.48 8.07
C PRO A 110 -2.47 -5.85 7.97
N TYR A 111 -1.16 -5.89 8.15
CA TYR A 111 -0.34 -7.10 8.00
C TYR A 111 0.07 -7.70 9.35
N LEU A 112 -0.06 -6.91 10.44
CA LEU A 112 0.26 -7.33 11.80
C LEU A 112 -0.94 -7.93 12.54
N ALA A 113 -2.15 -7.66 12.09
CA ALA A 113 -3.35 -8.25 12.66
C ALA A 113 -3.30 -9.77 12.50
N ASP A 114 -3.48 -10.46 13.62
CA ASP A 114 -3.41 -11.93 13.70
C ASP A 114 -4.26 -12.58 12.62
N LYS A 115 -3.67 -13.50 11.85
CA LYS A 115 -4.35 -14.28 10.80
C LYS A 115 -5.63 -14.99 11.28
N LYS A 116 -5.80 -15.17 12.59
CA LYS A 116 -6.96 -15.80 13.21
C LYS A 116 -8.19 -14.88 13.31
N LEU A 117 -7.99 -13.54 13.37
CA LEU A 117 -9.07 -12.56 13.43
C LEU A 117 -9.53 -12.08 12.05
N ILE A 118 -8.85 -12.50 10.98
CA ILE A 118 -9.07 -12.00 9.61
C ILE A 118 -10.27 -12.68 8.93
N LYS A 119 -10.86 -13.73 9.53
CA LYS A 119 -11.91 -14.49 8.82
C LYS A 119 -13.24 -13.78 8.63
N ASP A 120 -13.60 -12.77 9.43
CA ASP A 120 -15.00 -12.27 9.37
C ASP A 120 -15.19 -10.74 9.17
N SER A 121 -14.14 -9.91 9.14
CA SER A 121 -14.36 -8.45 9.08
C SER A 121 -13.63 -7.70 7.97
N THR A 122 -12.93 -8.39 7.07
CA THR A 122 -12.07 -7.74 6.04
C THR A 122 -12.76 -7.55 4.70
N LEU A 123 -13.80 -8.32 4.44
CA LEU A 123 -14.56 -8.24 3.19
C LEU A 123 -15.67 -7.19 3.32
N ILE A 124 -15.58 -6.16 2.51
CA ILE A 124 -16.61 -5.13 2.38
C ILE A 124 -17.36 -5.39 1.07
N LYS A 125 -18.66 -5.65 1.14
CA LYS A 125 -19.49 -5.79 -0.05
C LYS A 125 -19.72 -4.40 -0.67
N ILE A 126 -19.38 -4.25 -1.95
CA ILE A 126 -19.53 -3.02 -2.72
C ILE A 126 -20.23 -3.38 -4.03
N GLY A 127 -21.55 -3.23 -4.08
CA GLY A 127 -22.33 -3.71 -5.23
C GLY A 127 -22.04 -5.17 -5.53
N ASP A 128 -21.56 -5.45 -6.73
CA ASP A 128 -21.23 -6.79 -7.22
C ASP A 128 -19.81 -7.27 -6.83
N PHE A 129 -19.08 -6.47 -6.02
CA PHE A 129 -17.73 -6.81 -5.58
C PHE A 129 -17.65 -7.08 -4.09
N ASN A 130 -16.75 -7.99 -3.73
CA ASN A 130 -16.24 -8.14 -2.39
C ASN A 130 -14.85 -7.50 -2.33
N PHE A 131 -14.71 -6.46 -1.55
CA PHE A 131 -13.44 -5.76 -1.35
C PHE A 131 -12.70 -6.29 -0.12
N ASP A 132 -11.56 -6.93 -0.35
CA ASP A 132 -10.62 -7.28 0.71
C ASP A 132 -9.65 -6.12 0.93
N LYS A 133 -9.88 -5.37 2.01
CA LYS A 133 -9.04 -4.20 2.36
C LYS A 133 -7.61 -4.58 2.77
N ASN A 134 -7.38 -5.81 3.23
CA ASN A 134 -6.06 -6.25 3.66
C ASN A 134 -5.21 -6.70 2.46
N LEU A 135 -5.84 -7.39 1.52
CA LEU A 135 -5.17 -7.81 0.29
C LEU A 135 -5.19 -6.74 -0.80
N ASN A 136 -5.94 -5.64 -0.61
CA ASN A 136 -6.19 -4.61 -1.62
C ASN A 136 -6.75 -5.19 -2.91
N ILE A 137 -7.71 -6.11 -2.79
CA ILE A 137 -8.30 -6.84 -3.91
C ILE A 137 -9.82 -6.64 -3.92
N LEU A 138 -10.35 -6.31 -5.10
CA LEU A 138 -11.78 -6.46 -5.38
C LEU A 138 -11.98 -7.81 -6.07
N VAL A 139 -12.97 -8.56 -5.63
CA VAL A 139 -13.38 -9.84 -6.23
C VAL A 139 -14.81 -9.68 -6.73
N ASP A 140 -15.04 -9.88 -8.01
CA ASP A 140 -16.39 -9.85 -8.57
C ASP A 140 -17.15 -11.17 -8.34
N GLU A 141 -18.43 -11.21 -8.70
CA GLU A 141 -19.29 -12.41 -8.57
C GLU A 141 -18.77 -13.63 -9.34
N ASN A 142 -17.96 -13.41 -10.37
CA ASN A 142 -17.31 -14.46 -11.16
C ASN A 142 -15.94 -14.86 -10.62
N ASN A 143 -15.61 -14.50 -9.37
CA ASN A 143 -14.30 -14.71 -8.73
C ASN A 143 -13.11 -14.06 -9.47
N ILE A 144 -13.37 -13.06 -10.33
CA ILE A 144 -12.30 -12.34 -11.01
C ILE A 144 -11.70 -11.33 -10.03
N LYS A 145 -10.39 -11.42 -9.83
CA LYS A 145 -9.64 -10.57 -8.93
C LYS A 145 -9.15 -9.31 -9.64
N ILE A 146 -9.42 -8.16 -9.05
CA ILE A 146 -8.92 -6.85 -9.48
C ILE A 146 -8.01 -6.32 -8.39
N ASN A 147 -6.72 -6.26 -8.66
CA ASN A 147 -5.74 -5.74 -7.72
C ASN A 147 -5.82 -4.22 -7.67
N LEU A 148 -5.96 -3.67 -6.48
CA LEU A 148 -5.84 -2.25 -6.20
C LEU A 148 -4.43 -1.95 -5.69
N THR A 149 -3.95 -0.76 -6.01
CA THR A 149 -2.78 -0.23 -5.32
C THR A 149 -3.17 0.18 -3.90
N HIS A 150 -2.18 0.38 -3.03
CA HIS A 150 -2.47 0.84 -1.67
C HIS A 150 -3.21 2.20 -1.66
N LEU A 151 -2.80 3.15 -2.52
CA LEU A 151 -3.48 4.44 -2.63
C LEU A 151 -4.89 4.31 -3.21
N GLU A 152 -5.11 3.45 -4.20
CA GLU A 152 -6.45 3.16 -4.73
C GLU A 152 -7.33 2.49 -3.67
N SER A 153 -6.77 1.59 -2.87
CA SER A 153 -7.46 0.96 -1.76
C SER A 153 -7.81 1.97 -0.66
N ARG A 154 -6.87 2.85 -0.27
CA ARG A 154 -7.13 3.93 0.69
C ARG A 154 -8.18 4.91 0.17
N LEU A 155 -8.12 5.29 -1.11
CA LEU A 155 -9.15 6.10 -1.75
C LEU A 155 -10.52 5.43 -1.64
N LEU A 156 -10.61 4.16 -2.01
CA LEU A 156 -11.86 3.40 -1.96
C LEU A 156 -12.40 3.34 -0.53
N ILE A 157 -11.56 3.03 0.48
CA ILE A 157 -11.95 3.03 1.90
C ILE A 157 -12.45 4.41 2.32
N THR A 158 -11.74 5.48 1.95
CA THR A 158 -12.13 6.86 2.28
C THR A 158 -13.48 7.21 1.67
N PHE A 159 -13.75 6.81 0.44
CA PHE A 159 -15.05 7.00 -0.21
C PHE A 159 -16.16 6.17 0.47
N LEU A 160 -15.90 4.93 0.84
CA LEU A 160 -16.87 4.09 1.53
C LEU A 160 -17.26 4.64 2.91
N GLN A 161 -16.28 5.16 3.65
CA GLN A 161 -16.52 5.82 4.93
C GLN A 161 -17.31 7.13 4.80
N ASN A 162 -17.30 7.73 3.62
CA ASN A 162 -17.99 8.99 3.29
C ASN A 162 -18.98 8.80 2.15
N TYR A 163 -19.68 7.71 2.15
CA TYR A 163 -20.62 7.32 1.12
C TYR A 163 -21.67 8.42 0.85
N ASN A 164 -21.95 8.68 -0.44
CA ASN A 164 -22.83 9.75 -0.93
C ASN A 164 -22.43 11.18 -0.53
N LYS A 165 -21.25 11.40 0.04
CA LYS A 165 -20.71 12.73 0.33
C LYS A 165 -19.69 13.14 -0.71
N ALA A 166 -19.77 14.41 -1.15
CA ALA A 166 -18.73 14.97 -2.02
C ALA A 166 -17.48 15.28 -1.19
N LEU A 167 -16.35 14.69 -1.57
CA LEU A 167 -15.05 14.89 -0.93
C LEU A 167 -14.20 15.83 -1.77
N THR A 168 -13.72 16.90 -1.15
CA THR A 168 -12.82 17.87 -1.81
C THR A 168 -11.45 17.25 -2.07
N GLU A 169 -10.70 17.82 -3.02
CA GLU A 169 -9.32 17.41 -3.28
C GLU A 169 -8.46 17.55 -2.03
N GLU A 170 -8.62 18.63 -1.26
CA GLU A 170 -7.92 18.86 -0.01
C GLU A 170 -8.22 17.79 1.04
N PHE A 171 -9.50 17.42 1.20
CA PHE A 171 -9.89 16.34 2.10
C PHE A 171 -9.23 15.00 1.70
N LEU A 172 -9.21 14.69 0.41
CA LEU A 172 -8.58 13.48 -0.10
C LEU A 172 -7.05 13.50 0.09
N LEU A 173 -6.40 14.63 -0.19
CA LEU A 173 -4.96 14.80 0.06
C LEU A 173 -4.62 14.53 1.52
N LYS A 174 -5.36 15.14 2.44
CA LYS A 174 -5.14 14.98 3.87
C LYS A 174 -5.33 13.55 4.34
N ASN A 175 -6.39 12.87 3.91
CA ASN A 175 -6.79 11.57 4.46
C ASN A 175 -6.17 10.38 3.72
N VAL A 176 -5.79 10.54 2.44
CA VAL A 176 -5.22 9.45 1.62
C VAL A 176 -3.71 9.57 1.50
N TRP A 177 -3.16 10.80 1.34
CA TRP A 177 -1.71 11.02 1.18
C TRP A 177 -1.00 11.53 2.43
N GLY A 178 -1.74 11.94 3.47
CA GLY A 178 -1.19 12.65 4.63
C GLY A 178 -0.93 14.13 4.32
N TYR A 179 -0.34 14.85 5.26
CA TYR A 179 -0.02 16.28 5.11
C TYR A 179 1.19 16.54 4.18
N SER A 180 1.29 15.87 3.08
CA SER A 180 2.33 16.18 2.08
C SER A 180 1.86 17.36 1.24
N THR A 181 2.47 18.52 1.46
CA THR A 181 2.26 19.74 0.67
C THR A 181 2.72 19.60 -0.79
N ASP A 182 3.46 18.55 -1.10
CA ASP A 182 4.10 18.32 -2.39
C ASP A 182 3.25 17.48 -3.37
N VAL A 183 2.07 17.01 -2.95
CA VAL A 183 1.19 16.23 -3.82
C VAL A 183 0.33 17.17 -4.66
N ASN A 184 0.62 17.23 -5.96
CA ASN A 184 -0.14 18.04 -6.92
C ASN A 184 -1.57 17.45 -7.10
N SER A 185 -2.55 18.32 -7.35
CA SER A 185 -3.94 17.94 -7.66
C SER A 185 -4.04 16.97 -8.85
N ASN A 186 -3.11 17.00 -9.78
CA ASN A 186 -3.03 16.06 -10.90
C ASN A 186 -2.81 14.61 -10.44
N THR A 187 -2.12 14.40 -9.33
CA THR A 187 -1.92 13.07 -8.74
C THR A 187 -3.25 12.47 -8.30
N ILE A 188 -4.12 13.26 -7.64
CA ILE A 188 -5.46 12.81 -7.24
C ILE A 188 -6.27 12.40 -8.47
N LYS A 189 -6.33 13.26 -9.48
CA LYS A 189 -7.08 13.00 -10.73
C LYS A 189 -6.65 11.70 -11.39
N THR A 190 -5.35 11.45 -11.43
CA THR A 190 -4.77 10.23 -11.99
C THR A 190 -5.21 8.98 -11.21
N HIS A 191 -5.16 9.01 -9.86
CA HIS A 191 -5.57 7.88 -9.03
C HIS A 191 -7.08 7.64 -9.09
N ILE A 192 -7.89 8.70 -9.08
CA ILE A 192 -9.34 8.63 -9.28
C ILE A 192 -9.67 7.98 -10.64
N TRP A 193 -9.00 8.42 -11.70
CA TRP A 193 -9.19 7.86 -13.04
C TRP A 193 -8.83 6.36 -13.09
N ARG A 194 -7.70 5.98 -12.48
CA ARG A 194 -7.28 4.57 -12.40
C ARG A 194 -8.27 3.73 -11.63
N LEU A 195 -8.74 4.21 -10.49
CA LEU A 195 -9.75 3.53 -9.67
C LEU A 195 -11.05 3.35 -10.46
N ARG A 196 -11.54 4.42 -11.12
CA ARG A 196 -12.71 4.34 -12.02
C ARG A 196 -12.55 3.27 -13.09
N LYS A 197 -11.42 3.27 -13.79
CA LYS A 197 -11.15 2.31 -14.86
C LYS A 197 -11.14 0.87 -14.37
N LYS A 198 -10.65 0.61 -13.16
CA LYS A 198 -10.65 -0.72 -12.54
C LYS A 198 -12.06 -1.17 -12.15
N ILE A 199 -12.83 -0.28 -11.58
CA ILE A 199 -14.21 -0.53 -11.15
C ILE A 199 -15.13 -0.69 -12.38
N ALA A 200 -15.06 0.22 -13.36
CA ALA A 200 -15.95 0.24 -14.51
C ALA A 200 -15.74 -0.94 -15.49
N LYS A 201 -14.56 -1.53 -15.55
CA LYS A 201 -14.24 -2.57 -16.53
C LYS A 201 -15.09 -3.85 -16.40
N LYS A 202 -15.77 -4.07 -15.28
CA LYS A 202 -16.40 -5.36 -14.97
C LYS A 202 -17.72 -5.29 -14.22
N SER A 203 -18.33 -4.13 -14.18
CA SER A 203 -19.56 -4.02 -13.46
C SER A 203 -20.70 -3.57 -14.37
N SER A 204 -21.76 -4.37 -14.36
CA SER A 204 -23.13 -3.89 -14.52
C SER A 204 -23.50 -2.95 -13.36
N SER A 205 -22.53 -2.34 -12.75
CA SER A 205 -22.48 -1.87 -11.36
C SER A 205 -23.44 -0.75 -11.06
N LYS A 206 -24.17 -0.99 -10.01
CA LYS A 206 -25.03 -0.03 -9.31
C LYS A 206 -24.24 1.07 -8.59
N PHE A 207 -22.91 1.21 -8.75
CA PHE A 207 -22.12 2.25 -8.07
C PHE A 207 -21.20 3.00 -9.03
N SER A 208 -21.03 4.29 -8.77
CA SER A 208 -20.22 5.19 -9.57
C SER A 208 -19.36 6.09 -8.71
N LEU A 209 -18.17 6.45 -9.23
CA LEU A 209 -17.33 7.47 -8.66
C LEU A 209 -17.39 8.70 -9.58
N GLU A 210 -18.15 9.70 -9.17
CA GLU A 210 -18.45 10.87 -9.98
C GLU A 210 -17.61 12.09 -9.61
N THR A 211 -17.44 13.02 -10.54
CA THR A 211 -16.88 14.34 -10.28
C THR A 211 -18.04 15.34 -10.18
N THR A 212 -18.03 16.16 -9.14
CA THR A 212 -18.98 17.23 -8.93
C THR A 212 -18.25 18.56 -8.81
N ASN A 213 -18.99 19.68 -8.78
CA ASN A 213 -18.42 20.99 -8.50
C ASN A 213 -17.81 21.13 -7.10
N LYS A 214 -18.14 20.21 -6.15
CA LYS A 214 -17.62 20.19 -4.78
C LYS A 214 -16.53 19.13 -4.56
N GLY A 215 -16.09 18.43 -5.61
CA GLY A 215 -15.09 17.37 -5.54
C GLY A 215 -15.59 16.03 -6.08
N TYR A 216 -15.25 14.94 -5.43
CA TYR A 216 -15.56 13.58 -5.89
C TYR A 216 -16.56 12.91 -4.95
N VAL A 217 -17.51 12.18 -5.50
CA VAL A 217 -18.53 11.46 -4.74
C VAL A 217 -18.62 10.01 -5.20
N PHE A 218 -18.72 9.11 -4.25
CA PHE A 218 -18.99 7.69 -4.49
C PHE A 218 -20.45 7.41 -4.20
N LYS A 219 -21.19 6.93 -5.21
CA LYS A 219 -22.63 6.66 -5.17
C LYS A 219 -22.93 5.23 -5.53
N ASN A 220 -24.08 4.76 -5.08
CA ASN A 220 -24.70 3.51 -5.52
C ASN A 220 -25.80 3.82 -6.53
#